data_a1066664e9801467c2b1b11512e93558
#
_entry.id   a1066664e9801467c2b1b11512e93558
#
_cell.length_a   1.000
_cell.length_b   1.000
_cell.length_c   1.000
_cell.angle_alpha   90.00
_cell.angle_beta   90.00
_cell.angle_gamma   90.00
#
_symmetry.space_group_name_H-M   'P 1'
#
loop_
_entity.id
_entity.type
_entity.pdbx_description
1 polymer ?
#
loop_
_entity_poly.entity_id
_entity_poly.type
_entity_poly.pdbx_seq_one_letter_code
_entity_poly.pdbx_strand_id
1 'polypeptide(L)'
;MQQIRTVSIGEVQAFLQNHPGGFLIDVLPPEFHAQQHIPGSSGVCVFETAFQEKMRALVPDMTAPLLVYGAGGSLDSAVAAEKLQREGYTDISLFAGGLDAWRKAGLPLEGEGVDFPERAESPLPMFKEYMLIPEKSFIQWACHNTVHSHDGTLSVSGGELRFPNGPQGEGNGFLTMDMNGIACRDLAQDEML
;
A
#
# COMPACT_ATOMS: atom_id res chain seq x y z
N MET A 1 -23.31 -5.54 -10.48
CA MET A 1 -21.95 -4.95 -10.31
C MET A 1 -21.13 -5.43 -11.50
N GLN A 2 -20.50 -4.52 -12.22
CA GLN A 2 -19.63 -4.87 -13.33
C GLN A 2 -18.32 -5.44 -12.75
N GLN A 3 -17.78 -6.49 -13.35
CA GLN A 3 -16.53 -7.10 -12.89
C GLN A 3 -15.36 -6.15 -13.19
N ILE A 4 -14.57 -5.78 -12.17
CA ILE A 4 -13.38 -4.96 -12.32
C ILE A 4 -12.34 -5.76 -13.12
N ARG A 5 -11.86 -5.18 -14.23
CA ARG A 5 -10.90 -5.83 -15.10
C ARG A 5 -9.49 -5.71 -14.53
N THR A 6 -8.80 -6.85 -14.37
CA THR A 6 -7.37 -6.85 -14.06
C THR A 6 -6.54 -6.75 -15.32
N VAL A 7 -5.51 -5.91 -15.31
CA VAL A 7 -4.64 -5.63 -16.45
C VAL A 7 -3.19 -6.03 -16.18
N SER A 8 -2.49 -6.38 -17.24
CA SER A 8 -1.05 -6.67 -17.27
C SER A 8 -0.21 -5.40 -17.41
N ILE A 9 1.12 -5.51 -17.18
CA ILE A 9 2.07 -4.40 -17.39
C ILE A 9 1.98 -3.82 -18.80
N GLY A 10 1.89 -4.68 -19.83
CA GLY A 10 1.78 -4.23 -21.22
C GLY A 10 0.49 -3.43 -21.48
N GLU A 11 -0.61 -3.78 -20.82
CA GLU A 11 -1.86 -3.03 -20.90
C GLU A 11 -1.79 -1.70 -20.15
N VAL A 12 -1.02 -1.62 -19.03
CA VAL A 12 -0.73 -0.34 -18.36
C VAL A 12 0.06 0.59 -19.28
N GLN A 13 1.09 0.08 -19.95
CA GLN A 13 1.86 0.86 -20.93
C GLN A 13 1.01 1.32 -22.10
N ALA A 14 0.15 0.45 -22.62
CA ALA A 14 -0.80 0.79 -23.68
C ALA A 14 -1.83 1.84 -23.20
N PHE A 15 -2.29 1.75 -21.96
CA PHE A 15 -3.20 2.73 -21.35
C PHE A 15 -2.56 4.12 -21.32
N LEU A 16 -1.32 4.22 -20.84
CA LEU A 16 -0.58 5.50 -20.78
C LEU A 16 -0.36 6.13 -22.15
N GLN A 17 -0.23 5.32 -23.21
CA GLN A 17 -0.01 5.80 -24.59
C GLN A 17 -1.31 6.18 -25.30
N ASN A 18 -2.39 5.44 -25.06
CA ASN A 18 -3.59 5.50 -25.89
C ASN A 18 -4.77 6.23 -25.23
N HIS A 19 -4.69 6.56 -23.95
CA HIS A 19 -5.76 7.23 -23.22
C HIS A 19 -5.30 8.58 -22.66
N PRO A 20 -5.16 9.63 -23.49
CA PRO A 20 -4.69 10.95 -23.03
C PRO A 20 -5.65 11.61 -22.03
N GLY A 21 -6.89 11.14 -21.94
CA GLY A 21 -7.88 11.54 -20.92
C GLY A 21 -8.11 10.51 -19.83
N GLY A 22 -7.31 9.44 -19.76
CA GLY A 22 -7.38 8.43 -18.72
C GLY A 22 -6.54 8.81 -17.50
N PHE A 23 -6.94 8.30 -16.33
CA PHE A 23 -6.28 8.58 -15.07
C PHE A 23 -5.62 7.33 -14.52
N LEU A 24 -4.31 7.43 -14.26
CA LEU A 24 -3.55 6.42 -13.53
C LEU A 24 -3.49 6.84 -12.06
N ILE A 25 -4.07 6.04 -11.17
CA ILE A 25 -4.23 6.36 -9.76
C ILE A 25 -3.37 5.43 -8.89
N ASP A 26 -2.44 6.04 -8.16
CA ASP A 26 -1.70 5.42 -7.08
C ASP A 26 -2.48 5.55 -5.78
N VAL A 27 -2.82 4.42 -5.16
CA VAL A 27 -3.64 4.41 -3.95
C VAL A 27 -2.84 4.24 -2.66
N LEU A 28 -1.52 4.30 -2.75
CA LEU A 28 -0.61 4.24 -1.61
C LEU A 28 -0.64 5.53 -0.78
N PRO A 29 -0.17 5.47 0.48
CA PRO A 29 0.05 6.66 1.29
C PRO A 29 0.94 7.69 0.58
N PRO A 30 0.72 9.01 0.83
CA PRO A 30 1.40 10.09 0.11
C PRO A 30 2.93 10.01 0.16
N GLU A 31 3.50 9.56 1.27
CA GLU A 31 4.94 9.39 1.43
C GLU A 31 5.52 8.32 0.52
N PHE A 32 4.78 7.23 0.24
CA PHE A 32 5.21 6.19 -0.71
C PHE A 32 5.11 6.69 -2.15
N HIS A 33 4.02 7.38 -2.49
CA HIS A 33 3.87 8.01 -3.79
C HIS A 33 4.97 9.05 -4.05
N ALA A 34 5.28 9.90 -3.07
CA ALA A 34 6.35 10.89 -3.19
C ALA A 34 7.72 10.24 -3.39
N GLN A 35 7.96 9.09 -2.76
CA GLN A 35 9.20 8.34 -2.93
C GLN A 35 9.34 7.72 -4.32
N GLN A 36 8.35 6.94 -4.72
CA GLN A 36 8.36 6.26 -6.03
C GLN A 36 6.95 6.01 -6.53
N HIS A 37 6.70 6.35 -7.78
CA HIS A 37 5.43 6.07 -8.45
C HIS A 37 5.61 5.81 -9.94
N ILE A 38 4.59 5.25 -10.59
CA ILE A 38 4.57 5.08 -12.05
C ILE A 38 4.40 6.45 -12.69
N PRO A 39 5.22 6.82 -13.69
CA PRO A 39 5.16 8.13 -14.35
C PRO A 39 3.76 8.53 -14.80
N GLY A 40 3.39 9.77 -14.48
CA GLY A 40 2.07 10.32 -14.82
C GLY A 40 0.94 9.86 -13.91
N SER A 41 1.20 9.12 -12.83
CA SER A 41 0.17 8.77 -11.85
C SER A 41 -0.15 9.91 -10.90
N SER A 42 -1.37 9.90 -10.38
CA SER A 42 -1.83 10.78 -9.31
C SER A 42 -2.00 9.99 -8.03
N GLY A 43 -1.41 10.46 -6.92
CA GLY A 43 -1.52 9.83 -5.61
C GLY A 43 -2.83 10.19 -4.91
N VAL A 44 -3.66 9.18 -4.60
CA VAL A 44 -4.87 9.33 -3.79
C VAL A 44 -4.99 8.15 -2.84
N CYS A 45 -4.56 8.34 -1.60
CA CYS A 45 -4.47 7.26 -0.62
C CYS A 45 -5.84 6.67 -0.28
N VAL A 46 -5.99 5.35 -0.46
CA VAL A 46 -7.25 4.63 -0.21
C VAL A 46 -7.65 4.58 1.26
N PHE A 47 -6.70 4.77 2.18
CA PHE A 47 -6.92 4.75 3.63
C PHE A 47 -7.40 6.09 4.19
N GLU A 48 -7.29 7.17 3.42
CA GLU A 48 -7.80 8.47 3.86
C GLU A 48 -9.33 8.51 3.85
N THR A 49 -9.91 9.18 4.84
CA THR A 49 -11.35 9.44 4.90
C THR A 49 -11.83 10.30 3.73
N ALA A 50 -10.95 11.18 3.22
CA ALA A 50 -11.22 12.04 2.07
C ALA A 50 -10.98 11.38 0.70
N PHE A 51 -10.70 10.06 0.65
CA PHE A 51 -10.41 9.34 -0.60
C PHE A 51 -11.44 9.65 -1.69
N GLN A 52 -12.72 9.50 -1.40
CA GLN A 52 -13.80 9.70 -2.36
C GLN A 52 -13.91 11.17 -2.80
N GLU A 53 -13.75 12.11 -1.88
CA GLU A 53 -13.78 13.54 -2.17
C GLU A 53 -12.62 13.93 -3.09
N LYS A 54 -11.40 13.48 -2.79
CA LYS A 54 -10.20 13.70 -3.62
C LYS A 54 -10.37 13.08 -5.01
N MET A 55 -10.95 11.87 -5.10
CA MET A 55 -11.21 11.24 -6.39
C MET A 55 -12.21 12.02 -7.22
N ARG A 56 -13.32 12.51 -6.64
CA ARG A 56 -14.29 13.35 -7.36
C ARG A 56 -13.69 14.68 -7.83
N ALA A 57 -12.81 15.26 -7.03
CA ALA A 57 -12.12 16.50 -7.42
C ALA A 57 -11.12 16.26 -8.58
N LEU A 58 -10.40 15.15 -8.54
CA LEU A 58 -9.41 14.78 -9.55
C LEU A 58 -10.07 14.29 -10.85
N VAL A 59 -11.11 13.46 -10.74
CA VAL A 59 -11.80 12.80 -11.86
C VAL A 59 -13.31 13.05 -11.73
N PRO A 60 -13.80 14.23 -12.11
CA PRO A 60 -15.21 14.57 -12.00
C PRO A 60 -16.11 13.79 -12.98
N ASP A 61 -15.55 13.31 -14.09
CA ASP A 61 -16.27 12.44 -15.04
C ASP A 61 -16.16 10.98 -14.60
N MET A 62 -17.27 10.43 -14.08
CA MET A 62 -17.34 9.06 -13.60
C MET A 62 -17.28 8.01 -14.73
N THR A 63 -17.29 8.43 -15.99
CA THR A 63 -17.12 7.55 -17.15
C THR A 63 -15.70 7.56 -17.70
N ALA A 64 -14.83 8.43 -17.17
CA ALA A 64 -13.43 8.49 -17.58
C ALA A 64 -12.70 7.17 -17.27
N PRO A 65 -11.81 6.72 -18.17
CA PRO A 65 -11.01 5.51 -17.94
C PRO A 65 -10.10 5.68 -16.73
N LEU A 66 -10.24 4.81 -15.74
CA LEU A 66 -9.41 4.74 -14.54
C LEU A 66 -8.55 3.48 -14.54
N LEU A 67 -7.27 3.65 -14.26
CA LEU A 67 -6.38 2.54 -13.95
C LEU A 67 -5.81 2.73 -12.54
N VAL A 68 -6.11 1.78 -11.66
CA VAL A 68 -5.78 1.86 -10.23
C VAL A 68 -4.68 0.88 -9.90
N TYR A 69 -3.68 1.30 -9.12
CA TYR A 69 -2.62 0.42 -8.63
C TYR A 69 -2.20 0.79 -7.19
N GLY A 70 -1.61 -0.19 -6.49
CA GLY A 70 -1.00 -0.03 -5.17
C GLY A 70 0.41 -0.62 -5.17
N ALA A 71 0.90 -1.09 -4.03
CA ALA A 71 2.24 -1.65 -3.90
C ALA A 71 2.47 -2.89 -4.79
N GLY A 72 1.48 -3.76 -4.86
CA GLY A 72 1.55 -5.08 -5.49
C GLY A 72 1.44 -6.19 -4.44
N GLY A 73 0.59 -7.19 -4.72
CA GLY A 73 0.31 -8.27 -3.77
C GLY A 73 -0.50 -7.89 -2.53
N SER A 74 -0.88 -6.62 -2.38
CA SER A 74 -1.77 -6.11 -1.34
C SER A 74 -3.21 -5.96 -1.85
N LEU A 75 -4.16 -5.79 -0.94
CA LEU A 75 -5.58 -5.57 -1.26
C LEU A 75 -5.93 -4.10 -1.53
N ASP A 76 -4.99 -3.18 -1.37
CA ASP A 76 -5.23 -1.73 -1.40
C ASP A 76 -5.91 -1.27 -2.69
N SER A 77 -5.35 -1.67 -3.83
CA SER A 77 -5.88 -1.30 -5.14
C SER A 77 -7.24 -1.97 -5.43
N ALA A 78 -7.47 -3.19 -4.93
CA ALA A 78 -8.76 -3.86 -5.06
C ALA A 78 -9.83 -3.15 -4.23
N VAL A 79 -9.52 -2.79 -2.98
CA VAL A 79 -10.40 -2.02 -2.09
C VAL A 79 -10.71 -0.64 -2.69
N ALA A 80 -9.71 0.03 -3.26
CA ALA A 80 -9.91 1.31 -3.93
C ALA A 80 -10.85 1.18 -5.13
N ALA A 81 -10.63 0.19 -5.99
CA ALA A 81 -11.47 -0.06 -7.15
C ALA A 81 -12.93 -0.37 -6.77
N GLU A 82 -13.16 -1.14 -5.69
CA GLU A 82 -14.50 -1.38 -5.16
C GLU A 82 -15.15 -0.10 -4.60
N LYS A 83 -14.40 0.73 -3.86
CA LYS A 83 -14.89 2.02 -3.38
C LYS A 83 -15.32 2.93 -4.54
N LEU A 84 -14.50 3.02 -5.58
CA LEU A 84 -14.79 3.82 -6.79
C LEU A 84 -16.01 3.29 -7.53
N GLN A 85 -16.15 1.97 -7.68
CA GLN A 85 -17.32 1.37 -8.31
C GLN A 85 -18.62 1.68 -7.55
N ARG A 86 -18.58 1.63 -6.21
CA ARG A 86 -19.73 2.01 -5.35
C ARG A 86 -20.07 3.49 -5.47
N GLU A 87 -19.09 4.33 -5.75
CA GLU A 87 -19.22 5.77 -5.96
C GLU A 87 -19.83 6.12 -7.31
N GLY A 88 -19.84 5.18 -8.27
CA GLY A 88 -20.45 5.33 -9.59
C GLY A 88 -19.46 5.40 -10.76
N TYR A 89 -18.16 5.25 -10.54
CA TYR A 89 -17.21 5.12 -11.63
C TYR A 89 -17.45 3.83 -12.42
N THR A 90 -17.48 3.92 -13.74
CA THR A 90 -17.92 2.82 -14.61
C THR A 90 -16.80 2.16 -15.41
N ASP A 91 -15.69 2.85 -15.66
CA ASP A 91 -14.54 2.33 -16.42
C ASP A 91 -13.30 2.23 -15.55
N ILE A 92 -13.23 1.15 -14.76
CA ILE A 92 -12.16 0.91 -13.79
C ILE A 92 -11.38 -0.33 -14.20
N SER A 93 -10.07 -0.17 -14.36
CA SER A 93 -9.09 -1.24 -14.54
C SER A 93 -8.17 -1.33 -13.32
N LEU A 94 -7.78 -2.54 -12.96
CA LEU A 94 -6.95 -2.83 -11.79
C LEU A 94 -5.60 -3.40 -12.24
N PHE A 95 -4.50 -2.74 -11.89
CA PHE A 95 -3.17 -3.29 -12.03
C PHE A 95 -2.75 -3.98 -10.71
N ALA A 96 -3.10 -5.26 -10.58
CA ALA A 96 -2.85 -6.04 -9.37
C ALA A 96 -1.37 -6.25 -9.05
N GLY A 97 -0.49 -6.26 -10.07
CA GLY A 97 0.96 -6.33 -9.88
C GLY A 97 1.56 -5.09 -9.23
N GLY A 98 0.90 -3.95 -9.38
CA GLY A 98 1.23 -2.69 -8.75
C GLY A 98 2.65 -2.19 -9.02
N LEU A 99 3.13 -1.31 -8.14
CA LEU A 99 4.46 -0.71 -8.23
C LEU A 99 5.59 -1.75 -8.21
N ASP A 100 5.41 -2.84 -7.45
CA ASP A 100 6.42 -3.90 -7.36
C ASP A 100 6.65 -4.62 -8.70
N ALA A 101 5.57 -4.97 -9.42
CA ALA A 101 5.72 -5.61 -10.73
C ALA A 101 6.29 -4.65 -11.76
N TRP A 102 5.92 -3.36 -11.71
CA TRP A 102 6.43 -2.32 -12.58
C TRP A 102 7.94 -2.14 -12.39
N ARG A 103 8.40 -2.05 -11.13
CA ARG A 103 9.80 -1.93 -10.75
C ARG A 103 10.61 -3.17 -11.14
N LYS A 104 10.10 -4.39 -10.89
CA LYS A 104 10.76 -5.65 -11.29
C LYS A 104 10.93 -5.77 -12.80
N ALA A 105 10.06 -5.14 -13.58
CA ALA A 105 10.18 -5.08 -15.03
C ALA A 105 11.21 -4.04 -15.52
N GLY A 106 11.88 -3.32 -14.62
CA GLY A 106 12.87 -2.29 -14.96
C GLY A 106 12.29 -1.08 -15.66
N LEU A 107 11.00 -0.79 -15.47
CA LEU A 107 10.32 0.31 -16.11
C LEU A 107 10.56 1.64 -15.36
N PRO A 108 10.49 2.78 -16.07
CA PRO A 108 10.72 4.10 -15.47
C PRO A 108 9.84 4.36 -14.25
N LEU A 109 10.41 5.03 -13.26
CA LEU A 109 9.73 5.51 -12.07
C LEU A 109 9.96 7.01 -11.92
N GLU A 110 9.05 7.70 -11.26
CA GLU A 110 9.17 9.09 -10.81
C GLU A 110 9.09 9.14 -9.27
N GLY A 111 9.59 10.24 -8.69
CA GLY A 111 9.58 10.50 -7.25
C GLY A 111 10.95 10.88 -6.71
N GLU A 112 10.99 11.28 -5.44
CA GLU A 112 12.20 11.76 -4.76
C GLU A 112 13.22 10.65 -4.45
N GLY A 113 12.77 9.39 -4.45
CA GLY A 113 13.55 8.20 -4.08
C GLY A 113 13.84 7.27 -5.26
N VAL A 114 13.99 7.81 -6.47
CA VAL A 114 14.28 6.98 -7.67
C VAL A 114 15.58 6.18 -7.55
N ASP A 115 16.54 6.67 -6.73
CA ASP A 115 17.83 6.03 -6.44
C ASP A 115 17.80 5.12 -5.20
N PHE A 116 16.63 4.66 -4.75
CA PHE A 116 16.62 3.67 -3.67
C PHE A 116 17.39 2.44 -4.11
N PRO A 117 18.44 2.06 -3.38
CA PRO A 117 19.09 0.77 -3.62
C PRO A 117 17.99 -0.30 -3.51
N GLU A 118 17.99 -1.19 -4.50
CA GLU A 118 17.14 -2.37 -4.50
C GLU A 118 17.06 -2.91 -3.07
N ARG A 119 15.84 -2.99 -2.52
CA ARG A 119 15.66 -3.48 -1.15
C ARG A 119 16.40 -4.79 -1.08
N ALA A 120 17.52 -4.81 -0.37
CA ALA A 120 18.33 -6.00 -0.23
C ALA A 120 17.35 -7.13 0.13
N GLU A 121 17.30 -8.16 -0.71
CA GLU A 121 16.45 -9.32 -0.44
C GLU A 121 16.70 -9.70 1.01
N SER A 122 15.67 -9.62 1.83
CA SER A 122 15.80 -10.01 3.23
C SER A 122 16.36 -11.43 3.22
N PRO A 123 17.47 -11.69 3.90
CA PRO A 123 18.07 -13.01 3.89
C PRO A 123 16.97 -14.03 4.21
N LEU A 124 16.88 -15.06 3.39
CA LEU A 124 15.92 -16.14 3.62
C LEU A 124 16.08 -16.64 5.07
N PRO A 125 15.00 -16.97 5.75
CA PRO A 125 15.06 -17.50 7.10
C PRO A 125 16.01 -18.69 7.14
N MET A 126 17.08 -18.60 7.94
CA MET A 126 18.07 -19.69 8.06
C MET A 126 17.60 -20.80 9.02
N PHE A 127 16.69 -20.47 9.90
CA PHE A 127 16.19 -21.37 10.94
C PHE A 127 14.72 -21.73 10.70
N LYS A 128 14.30 -22.87 11.23
CA LYS A 128 12.90 -23.31 11.16
C LYS A 128 12.00 -22.58 12.17
N GLU A 129 12.60 -22.03 13.22
CA GLU A 129 11.89 -21.35 14.29
C GLU A 129 12.60 -20.07 14.68
N TYR A 130 11.82 -19.02 14.91
CA TYR A 130 12.26 -17.73 15.40
C TYR A 130 11.40 -17.33 16.60
N MET A 131 12.05 -16.82 17.63
CA MET A 131 11.38 -16.23 18.78
C MET A 131 11.57 -14.73 18.75
N LEU A 132 10.51 -14.00 18.99
CA LEU A 132 10.56 -12.56 19.14
C LEU A 132 11.25 -12.21 20.47
N ILE A 133 12.10 -11.20 20.45
CA ILE A 133 12.75 -10.64 21.64
C ILE A 133 12.02 -9.34 22.00
N PRO A 134 11.14 -9.33 23.03
CA PRO A 134 10.30 -8.19 23.36
C PRO A 134 11.06 -6.88 23.54
N GLU A 135 12.21 -6.93 24.26
CA GLU A 135 13.02 -5.76 24.60
C GLU A 135 13.72 -5.13 23.38
N LYS A 136 13.74 -5.84 22.23
CA LYS A 136 14.35 -5.40 20.98
C LYS A 136 13.32 -5.19 19.88
N SER A 137 12.04 -5.31 20.19
CA SER A 137 10.97 -5.32 19.20
C SER A 137 9.90 -4.32 19.57
N PHE A 138 9.40 -3.62 18.56
CA PHE A 138 8.24 -2.73 18.70
C PHE A 138 7.49 -2.69 17.37
N ILE A 139 6.23 -2.34 17.42
CA ILE A 139 5.43 -2.03 16.25
C ILE A 139 5.38 -0.51 16.13
N GLN A 140 5.72 0.00 14.97
CA GLN A 140 5.48 1.40 14.64
C GLN A 140 4.15 1.49 13.91
N TRP A 141 3.32 2.44 14.31
CA TRP A 141 2.05 2.74 13.66
C TRP A 141 1.99 4.19 13.23
N ALA A 142 1.30 4.44 12.15
CA ALA A 142 1.00 5.78 11.68
C ALA A 142 -0.47 5.84 11.23
N CYS A 143 -1.13 6.93 11.57
CA CYS A 143 -2.50 7.21 11.18
C CYS A 143 -2.56 8.60 10.55
N HIS A 144 -3.16 8.71 9.38
CA HIS A 144 -3.31 9.97 8.66
C HIS A 144 -4.79 10.23 8.39
N ASN A 145 -5.20 11.44 8.60
CA ASN A 145 -6.46 11.97 8.11
C ASN A 145 -6.21 13.28 7.35
N THR A 146 -7.25 13.92 6.84
CA THR A 146 -7.13 15.15 6.03
C THR A 146 -6.52 16.35 6.74
N VAL A 147 -6.42 16.32 8.07
CA VAL A 147 -6.03 17.48 8.88
C VAL A 147 -4.80 17.17 9.75
N HIS A 148 -4.70 15.92 10.24
CA HIS A 148 -3.68 15.53 11.21
C HIS A 148 -3.03 14.21 10.82
N SER A 149 -1.77 14.08 11.21
CA SER A 149 -0.99 12.85 11.14
C SER A 149 -0.51 12.51 12.54
N HIS A 150 -0.79 11.31 13.01
CA HIS A 150 -0.34 10.79 14.29
C HIS A 150 0.52 9.57 14.05
N ASP A 151 1.61 9.44 14.77
CA ASP A 151 2.45 8.26 14.74
C ASP A 151 2.90 7.87 16.14
N GLY A 152 3.25 6.61 16.27
CA GLY A 152 3.65 6.11 17.56
C GLY A 152 4.19 4.69 17.54
N THR A 153 4.29 4.12 18.71
CA THR A 153 4.76 2.76 18.89
C THR A 153 3.80 1.95 19.74
N LEU A 154 3.83 0.64 19.56
CA LEU A 154 3.11 -0.34 20.35
C LEU A 154 4.10 -1.41 20.79
N SER A 155 4.12 -1.70 22.08
CA SER A 155 4.98 -2.71 22.67
C SER A 155 4.50 -4.11 22.29
N VAL A 156 5.45 -5.02 22.11
CA VAL A 156 5.18 -6.45 21.91
C VAL A 156 5.63 -7.21 23.14
N SER A 157 4.85 -8.19 23.57
CA SER A 157 5.13 -9.01 24.75
C SER A 157 5.64 -10.40 24.41
N GLY A 158 5.53 -10.82 23.15
CA GLY A 158 6.03 -12.11 22.67
C GLY A 158 5.60 -12.42 21.26
N GLY A 159 6.15 -13.49 20.72
CA GLY A 159 5.79 -13.99 19.40
C GLY A 159 6.75 -15.07 18.94
N GLU A 160 6.28 -15.87 18.01
CA GLU A 160 7.09 -16.86 17.31
C GLU A 160 6.73 -16.93 15.83
N LEU A 161 7.70 -17.33 15.02
CA LEU A 161 7.52 -17.61 13.60
C LEU A 161 8.16 -18.96 13.29
N ARG A 162 7.43 -19.84 12.62
CA ARG A 162 7.85 -21.20 12.28
C ARG A 162 7.75 -21.44 10.77
N PHE A 163 8.74 -22.15 10.24
CA PHE A 163 8.80 -22.61 8.86
C PHE A 163 8.86 -24.17 8.82
N PRO A 164 7.72 -24.88 8.99
CA PRO A 164 7.72 -26.35 9.11
C PRO A 164 8.39 -27.06 7.93
N ASN A 165 8.23 -26.52 6.74
CA ASN A 165 8.76 -27.08 5.49
C ASN A 165 10.11 -26.47 5.07
N GLY A 166 10.82 -25.81 6.00
CA GLY A 166 12.09 -25.14 5.77
C GLY A 166 11.94 -23.69 5.31
N PRO A 167 13.07 -22.97 5.17
CA PRO A 167 13.10 -21.51 5.04
C PRO A 167 12.48 -20.97 3.75
N GLN A 168 12.24 -21.81 2.75
CA GLN A 168 11.57 -21.41 1.50
C GLN A 168 10.09 -21.79 1.47
N GLY A 169 9.59 -22.47 2.54
CA GLY A 169 8.21 -22.85 2.67
C GLY A 169 7.34 -21.75 3.30
N GLU A 170 6.04 -22.04 3.36
CA GLU A 170 5.12 -21.16 4.10
C GLU A 170 5.48 -21.13 5.58
N GLY A 171 5.52 -19.93 6.16
CA GLY A 171 5.68 -19.71 7.57
C GLY A 171 4.34 -19.51 8.27
N ASN A 172 4.26 -19.91 9.52
CA ASN A 172 3.17 -19.56 10.42
C ASN A 172 3.72 -19.02 11.72
N GLY A 173 2.95 -18.23 12.44
CA GLY A 173 3.38 -17.64 13.68
C GLY A 173 2.30 -16.80 14.33
N PHE A 174 2.64 -16.26 15.49
CA PHE A 174 1.81 -15.31 16.19
C PHE A 174 2.66 -14.18 16.78
N LEU A 175 2.03 -13.06 17.04
CA LEU A 175 2.58 -11.91 17.73
C LEU A 175 1.61 -11.48 18.81
N THR A 176 2.12 -11.29 20.03
CA THR A 176 1.34 -10.76 21.17
C THR A 176 1.71 -9.32 21.39
N MET A 177 0.72 -8.44 21.32
CA MET A 177 0.86 -7.00 21.54
C MET A 177 0.41 -6.64 22.96
N ASP A 178 1.15 -5.72 23.60
CA ASP A 178 0.70 -5.11 24.84
C ASP A 178 0.01 -3.78 24.52
N MET A 179 -1.32 -3.79 24.58
CA MET A 179 -2.13 -2.61 24.28
C MET A 179 -1.97 -1.49 25.32
N ASN A 180 -1.52 -1.80 26.54
CA ASN A 180 -1.18 -0.77 27.52
C ASN A 180 0.13 -0.03 27.21
N GLY A 181 0.94 -0.62 26.33
CA GLY A 181 2.19 -0.04 25.85
C GLY A 181 2.05 0.79 24.58
N ILE A 182 0.81 1.15 24.19
CA ILE A 182 0.61 2.06 23.07
C ILE A 182 1.11 3.46 23.45
N ALA A 183 1.90 4.05 22.59
CA ALA A 183 2.41 5.41 22.74
C ALA A 183 2.21 6.18 21.43
N CYS A 184 1.80 7.44 21.56
CA CYS A 184 1.73 8.39 20.47
C CYS A 184 2.79 9.47 20.68
N ARG A 185 3.38 9.96 19.60
CA ARG A 185 4.44 10.94 19.70
C ARG A 185 3.91 12.34 20.04
N ASP A 186 2.70 12.64 19.63
CA ASP A 186 2.08 13.96 19.66
C ASP A 186 0.76 14.04 20.46
N LEU A 187 0.25 12.91 20.97
CA LEU A 187 -0.92 12.85 21.83
C LEU A 187 -0.57 12.26 23.21
N ALA A 188 -1.19 12.79 24.23
CA ALA A 188 -1.11 12.18 25.57
C ALA A 188 -1.88 10.85 25.59
N GLN A 189 -1.47 9.93 26.47
CA GLN A 189 -2.02 8.56 26.50
C GLN A 189 -3.52 8.52 26.85
N ASP A 190 -4.01 9.48 27.59
CA ASP A 190 -5.43 9.67 27.95
C ASP A 190 -6.29 10.24 26.81
N GLU A 191 -5.66 10.80 25.76
CA GLU A 191 -6.34 11.30 24.56
C GLU A 191 -6.47 10.23 23.45
N MET A 192 -5.83 9.07 23.65
CA MET A 192 -5.82 7.97 22.67
C MET A 192 -6.93 6.94 22.89
N LEU A 193 -7.67 7.01 23.98
CA LEU A 193 -8.76 6.13 24.37
C LEU A 193 -10.09 6.86 24.22
#